data_b0cc1e5c18ef932126f2b022e450e93b
#
_entry.id   b0cc1e5c18ef932126f2b022e450e93b
#
_cell.length_a   1.000
_cell.length_b   1.000
_cell.length_c   1.000
_cell.angle_alpha   90.00
_cell.angle_beta   90.00
_cell.angle_gamma   90.00
#
_symmetry.space_group_name_H-M   'P 1'
#
loop_
_entity.id
_entity.type
_entity.pdbx_description
1 polymer ?
#
loop_
_entity_poly.entity_id
_entity_poly.type
_entity_poly.pdbx_seq_one_letter_code
_entity_poly.pdbx_strand_id
1 'polypeptide(L)'
;MAIKSILTNQEDFTGEFPVTSRTSALWRFNEKTPDENLQLIDSSGHGRHFTISGWSGTSANLIAGRFGRYFRQNIVNPTSEKTHLIAENDGSFFSNLGEKIVVGGWINPTTYSVGQTYIPIFNTRQGPGQPIFYVSLYQGRLRLMLYNSSGTLIYDQSETATITLKNGGWYFIASIIEVSNKKVQNIICDRSDGATWVSPVRSFSGELNRECIANIIMGMHANTYYYAGGFDDWFLETDSQLTADDLLLYFKSSLHANGGDAASDVDALAEPGAVTLKATDGEYPASGVLYTRAVPCALSGSGRVAVASEYTAGVTSVSIVETSTSDDLEEWSAWQAVGTSGELQSPNRQYIRFRVTLTSSDPLRTPKLLEIQLHDIPKAAYEKLGFARPVVLDRNGAWEAVLENAFDIIVTGEVNGADTLEFKLPFHDPKRNVLENEKQVQIVNDIYRIRTLTDNKSEDGRVITQVYAEAVFYDLSFSAEKEPMDFNADTADVPMQYALLGTGWTVGNVTVTTKRTWQCTEKKHLIHPSSRTEHLWRRPCV
;
A
#
# COMPACT_ATOMS: atom_id res chain seq x y z
N MET A 1 7.74 -16.64 -9.28
CA MET A 1 7.12 -16.11 -8.05
C MET A 1 6.25 -14.92 -8.43
N ALA A 2 5.00 -14.87 -8.00
CA ALA A 2 4.17 -13.68 -8.18
C ALA A 2 4.25 -12.83 -6.90
N ILE A 3 4.37 -11.51 -7.06
CA ILE A 3 4.25 -10.60 -5.91
C ILE A 3 2.77 -10.56 -5.52
N LYS A 4 2.47 -10.92 -4.28
CA LYS A 4 1.10 -10.94 -3.75
C LYS A 4 0.72 -9.61 -3.12
N SER A 5 1.65 -9.03 -2.36
CA SER A 5 1.47 -7.75 -1.70
C SER A 5 2.80 -7.01 -1.62
N ILE A 6 2.76 -5.70 -1.77
CA ILE A 6 3.89 -4.80 -1.58
C ILE A 6 3.46 -3.73 -0.60
N LEU A 7 4.24 -3.52 0.47
CA LEU A 7 4.05 -2.46 1.44
C LEU A 7 5.19 -1.45 1.24
N THR A 8 4.89 -0.34 0.59
CA THR A 8 5.85 0.73 0.28
C THR A 8 5.30 2.11 0.57
N ASN A 9 3.98 2.22 0.65
CA ASN A 9 3.32 3.48 0.85
C ASN A 9 3.21 3.81 2.35
N GLN A 10 3.15 5.09 2.65
CA GLN A 10 2.96 5.56 4.02
C GLN A 10 1.76 4.90 4.69
N GLU A 11 0.65 4.76 3.97
CA GLU A 11 -0.60 4.16 4.46
C GLU A 11 -0.43 2.70 4.91
N ASP A 12 0.49 1.96 4.32
CA ASP A 12 0.77 0.56 4.68
C ASP A 12 1.36 0.44 6.09
N PHE A 13 2.10 1.46 6.51
CA PHE A 13 2.79 1.50 7.79
C PHE A 13 2.03 2.30 8.86
N THR A 14 1.32 3.36 8.46
CA THR A 14 0.53 4.19 9.38
C THR A 14 -0.89 3.68 9.57
N GLY A 15 -1.46 3.02 8.59
CA GLY A 15 -2.86 2.60 8.54
C GLY A 15 -3.83 3.72 8.15
N GLU A 16 -3.34 4.81 7.57
CA GLU A 16 -4.14 5.91 7.01
C GLU A 16 -4.96 5.45 5.80
N PHE A 17 -5.98 6.25 5.46
CA PHE A 17 -6.83 5.97 4.29
C PHE A 17 -6.04 6.12 2.99
N PRO A 18 -6.13 5.15 2.07
CA PRO A 18 -5.38 5.21 0.81
C PRO A 18 -5.98 6.23 -0.15
N VAL A 19 -5.12 6.96 -0.88
CA VAL A 19 -5.56 7.82 -1.98
C VAL A 19 -5.94 6.95 -3.18
N THR A 20 -7.15 7.13 -3.69
CA THR A 20 -7.63 6.48 -4.90
C THR A 20 -7.86 7.52 -6.01
N SER A 21 -8.07 7.08 -7.24
CA SER A 21 -8.46 8.00 -8.34
C SER A 21 -9.83 8.67 -8.13
N ARG A 22 -10.58 8.25 -7.13
CA ARG A 22 -11.92 8.74 -6.76
C ARG A 22 -11.91 9.56 -5.48
N THR A 23 -10.78 9.66 -4.80
CA THR A 23 -10.60 10.49 -3.60
C THR A 23 -10.63 11.95 -4.00
N SER A 24 -11.75 12.59 -3.77
CA SER A 24 -11.95 14.01 -4.08
C SER A 24 -11.26 14.93 -3.08
N ALA A 25 -11.12 14.51 -1.83
CA ALA A 25 -10.34 15.19 -0.81
C ALA A 25 -9.91 14.20 0.28
N LEU A 26 -8.74 14.42 0.85
CA LEU A 26 -8.20 13.66 1.98
C LEU A 26 -7.34 14.57 2.86
N TRP A 27 -7.74 14.73 4.12
CA TRP A 27 -7.05 15.54 5.10
C TRP A 27 -6.51 14.65 6.22
N ARG A 28 -5.18 14.43 6.21
CA ARG A 28 -4.48 13.55 7.17
C ARG A 28 -4.07 14.25 8.45
N PHE A 29 -4.04 15.58 8.44
CA PHE A 29 -3.67 16.42 9.59
C PHE A 29 -2.27 16.13 10.16
N ASN A 30 -1.36 15.63 9.34
CA ASN A 30 0.00 15.23 9.75
C ASN A 30 1.03 16.36 9.73
N GLU A 31 0.63 17.56 9.36
CA GLU A 31 1.49 18.74 9.30
C GLU A 31 2.13 19.03 10.68
N LYS A 32 3.44 19.31 10.71
CA LYS A 32 4.15 19.67 11.96
C LYS A 32 3.64 20.98 12.54
N THR A 33 3.33 21.92 11.66
CA THR A 33 2.66 23.18 11.94
C THR A 33 1.79 23.50 10.75
N PRO A 34 0.62 24.16 10.91
CA PRO A 34 -0.06 24.76 9.75
C PRO A 34 0.95 25.63 9.00
N ASP A 35 0.82 25.71 7.68
CA ASP A 35 1.63 26.66 6.91
C ASP A 35 1.39 28.11 7.37
N GLU A 36 2.16 29.06 6.83
CA GLU A 36 2.02 30.49 7.18
C GLU A 36 0.62 31.07 6.90
N ASN A 37 -0.19 30.38 6.08
CA ASN A 37 -1.57 30.72 5.78
C ASN A 37 -2.57 30.00 6.69
N LEU A 38 -2.12 29.26 7.69
CA LEU A 38 -2.97 28.41 8.57
C LEU A 38 -3.73 27.34 7.80
N GLN A 39 -3.13 26.78 6.74
CA GLN A 39 -3.72 25.73 5.93
C GLN A 39 -3.35 24.33 6.41
N LEU A 40 -4.31 23.42 6.28
CA LEU A 40 -4.13 21.99 6.45
C LEU A 40 -4.28 21.33 5.08
N ILE A 41 -3.29 20.55 4.71
CA ILE A 41 -3.09 20.11 3.34
C ILE A 41 -4.08 19.01 2.94
N ASP A 42 -4.66 19.16 1.77
CA ASP A 42 -5.39 18.10 1.09
C ASP A 42 -4.38 17.14 0.44
N SER A 43 -4.31 15.93 0.96
CA SER A 43 -3.41 14.86 0.48
C SER A 43 -3.93 14.14 -0.76
N SER A 44 -5.13 14.44 -1.24
CA SER A 44 -5.66 13.86 -2.49
C SER A 44 -5.01 14.41 -3.74
N GLY A 45 -4.32 15.55 -3.64
CA GLY A 45 -3.70 16.25 -4.77
C GLY A 45 -4.63 17.21 -5.52
N HIS A 46 -5.89 17.39 -5.07
CA HIS A 46 -6.84 18.31 -5.71
C HIS A 46 -6.75 19.74 -5.19
N GLY A 47 -5.88 20.02 -4.22
CA GLY A 47 -5.67 21.36 -3.67
C GLY A 47 -6.81 21.91 -2.81
N ARG A 48 -7.63 21.06 -2.24
CA ARG A 48 -8.81 21.39 -1.42
C ARG A 48 -8.44 21.53 0.05
N HIS A 49 -7.49 22.41 0.34
CA HIS A 49 -6.94 22.63 1.66
C HIS A 49 -7.98 23.20 2.62
N PHE A 50 -7.90 22.82 3.89
CA PHE A 50 -8.62 23.52 4.95
C PHE A 50 -7.85 24.74 5.43
N THR A 51 -8.54 25.84 5.61
CA THR A 51 -8.06 27.01 6.38
C THR A 51 -8.61 26.95 7.79
N ILE A 52 -7.77 27.23 8.79
CA ILE A 52 -8.20 27.31 10.18
C ILE A 52 -8.82 28.70 10.41
N SER A 53 -10.10 28.76 10.71
CA SER A 53 -10.84 29.99 10.97
C SER A 53 -11.14 30.14 12.46
N GLY A 54 -11.16 31.37 12.95
CA GLY A 54 -11.49 31.68 14.35
C GLY A 54 -10.38 31.31 15.35
N TRP A 55 -9.16 31.12 14.88
CA TRP A 55 -8.03 30.75 15.71
C TRP A 55 -7.51 31.97 16.51
N SER A 56 -7.42 31.84 17.83
CA SER A 56 -6.94 32.90 18.74
C SER A 56 -5.47 32.77 19.15
N GLY A 57 -4.71 31.88 18.53
CA GLY A 57 -3.24 31.83 18.65
C GLY A 57 -2.68 31.12 19.89
N THR A 58 -3.49 30.57 20.77
CA THR A 58 -3.02 30.01 22.05
C THR A 58 -3.06 28.49 22.19
N SER A 59 -3.56 27.77 21.21
CA SER A 59 -3.58 26.31 21.23
C SER A 59 -3.07 25.75 19.93
N ALA A 60 -1.98 25.00 19.98
CA ALA A 60 -1.56 24.15 18.89
C ALA A 60 -2.66 23.12 18.65
N ASN A 61 -3.45 23.34 17.63
CA ASN A 61 -4.57 22.46 17.32
C ASN A 61 -4.13 21.17 16.61
N LEU A 62 -2.84 21.05 16.26
CA LEU A 62 -2.24 19.84 15.76
C LEU A 62 -1.43 19.19 16.88
N ILE A 63 -1.93 18.12 17.44
CA ILE A 63 -1.28 17.37 18.52
C ILE A 63 -1.02 15.94 18.09
N ALA A 64 -0.05 15.31 18.75
CA ALA A 64 0.29 13.92 18.50
C ALA A 64 -0.93 13.00 18.61
N GLY A 65 -1.19 12.21 17.59
CA GLY A 65 -2.38 11.38 17.40
C GLY A 65 -2.06 9.96 17.00
N ARG A 66 -3.04 9.28 16.45
CA ARG A 66 -2.94 7.89 16.03
C ARG A 66 -2.11 7.71 14.76
N PHE A 67 -2.33 8.57 13.76
CA PHE A 67 -1.65 8.50 12.46
C PHE A 67 -0.61 9.62 12.30
N GLY A 68 0.05 9.99 13.37
CA GLY A 68 0.98 11.11 13.41
C GLY A 68 0.45 12.24 14.22
N ARG A 69 -0.23 13.18 13.60
CA ARG A 69 -0.91 14.29 14.25
C ARG A 69 -2.39 14.27 13.91
N TYR A 70 -3.18 14.90 14.74
CA TYR A 70 -4.59 15.13 14.44
C TYR A 70 -4.95 16.57 14.76
N PHE A 71 -5.94 17.08 14.06
CA PHE A 71 -6.49 18.38 14.38
C PHE A 71 -7.40 18.26 15.59
N ARG A 72 -7.03 18.94 16.68
CA ARG A 72 -7.84 19.04 17.89
C ARG A 72 -8.47 20.41 17.98
N GLN A 73 -9.78 20.45 18.02
CA GLN A 73 -10.57 21.61 18.31
C GLN A 73 -10.79 21.68 19.83
N ASN A 74 -9.99 22.53 20.50
CA ASN A 74 -10.06 22.67 21.95
C ASN A 74 -10.97 23.85 22.28
N ILE A 75 -12.27 23.59 22.40
CA ILE A 75 -13.24 24.61 22.78
C ILE A 75 -13.50 24.49 24.28
N VAL A 76 -12.82 25.34 25.05
CA VAL A 76 -13.03 25.46 26.50
C VAL A 76 -14.27 26.32 26.77
N ASN A 77 -14.52 27.33 25.92
CA ASN A 77 -15.69 28.22 26.04
C ASN A 77 -16.32 28.43 24.64
N PRO A 78 -17.48 27.78 24.33
CA PRO A 78 -18.11 27.87 23.02
C PRO A 78 -18.66 29.27 22.66
N THR A 79 -18.67 30.21 23.58
CA THR A 79 -19.10 31.58 23.32
C THR A 79 -17.98 32.49 22.86
N SER A 80 -16.72 32.18 23.14
CA SER A 80 -15.54 33.01 22.80
C SER A 80 -14.57 32.35 21.83
N GLU A 81 -14.52 31.02 21.77
CA GLU A 81 -13.58 30.26 20.93
C GLU A 81 -14.38 29.57 19.80
N LYS A 82 -14.20 30.08 18.58
CA LYS A 82 -14.97 29.65 17.39
C LYS A 82 -14.09 29.00 16.34
N THR A 83 -13.06 28.27 16.78
CA THR A 83 -12.15 27.61 15.85
C THR A 83 -12.87 26.51 15.06
N HIS A 84 -12.70 26.50 13.76
CA HIS A 84 -13.23 25.50 12.86
C HIS A 84 -12.40 25.47 11.57
N LEU A 85 -12.61 24.46 10.74
CA LEU A 85 -11.94 24.29 9.46
C LEU A 85 -12.88 24.66 8.32
N ILE A 86 -12.38 25.40 7.33
CA ILE A 86 -13.12 25.77 6.12
C ILE A 86 -12.28 25.40 4.91
N ALA A 87 -12.86 24.62 3.98
CA ALA A 87 -12.38 24.49 2.63
C ALA A 87 -13.31 25.26 1.69
N GLU A 88 -12.75 26.22 0.97
CA GLU A 88 -13.51 27.01 0.00
C GLU A 88 -13.97 26.12 -1.17
N ASN A 89 -15.20 26.30 -1.59
CA ASN A 89 -15.80 25.58 -2.69
C ASN A 89 -16.08 26.54 -3.85
N ASP A 90 -15.32 26.41 -4.92
CA ASP A 90 -15.49 27.16 -6.17
C ASP A 90 -16.57 26.58 -7.09
N GLY A 91 -17.34 25.61 -6.61
CA GLY A 91 -18.32 24.84 -7.38
C GLY A 91 -17.76 23.54 -7.99
N SER A 92 -16.44 23.39 -8.08
CA SER A 92 -15.80 22.18 -8.63
C SER A 92 -15.91 20.97 -7.70
N PHE A 93 -16.01 21.20 -6.40
CA PHE A 93 -15.99 20.16 -5.37
C PHE A 93 -17.14 19.17 -5.51
N PHE A 94 -18.30 19.65 -5.91
CA PHE A 94 -19.51 18.84 -6.03
C PHE A 94 -20.04 18.75 -7.47
N SER A 95 -19.38 19.35 -8.45
CA SER A 95 -19.80 19.30 -9.86
C SER A 95 -19.81 17.88 -10.44
N ASN A 96 -18.95 17.00 -9.91
CA ASN A 96 -18.78 15.62 -10.35
C ASN A 96 -19.05 14.61 -9.22
N LEU A 97 -20.17 14.77 -8.49
CA LEU A 97 -20.51 13.86 -7.39
C LEU A 97 -20.67 12.38 -7.80
N GLY A 98 -20.88 12.12 -9.09
CA GLY A 98 -21.12 10.77 -9.58
C GLY A 98 -22.40 10.15 -9.03
N GLU A 99 -22.44 8.82 -9.00
CA GLU A 99 -23.60 8.07 -8.54
C GLU A 99 -23.54 7.69 -7.06
N LYS A 100 -22.34 7.77 -6.45
CA LYS A 100 -22.14 7.44 -5.04
C LYS A 100 -21.12 8.38 -4.41
N ILE A 101 -21.45 8.88 -3.22
CA ILE A 101 -20.58 9.70 -2.38
C ILE A 101 -20.26 8.89 -1.13
N VAL A 102 -18.99 8.87 -0.73
CA VAL A 102 -18.56 8.33 0.56
C VAL A 102 -17.79 9.41 1.30
N VAL A 103 -18.22 9.70 2.52
CA VAL A 103 -17.55 10.65 3.40
C VAL A 103 -17.31 10.01 4.75
N GLY A 104 -16.11 10.16 5.30
CA GLY A 104 -15.78 9.57 6.58
C GLY A 104 -14.42 9.98 7.09
N GLY A 105 -14.06 9.45 8.23
CA GLY A 105 -12.79 9.70 8.90
C GLY A 105 -12.85 9.34 10.39
N TRP A 106 -11.78 9.66 11.08
CA TRP A 106 -11.67 9.41 12.49
C TRP A 106 -12.08 10.63 13.32
N ILE A 107 -12.82 10.38 14.40
CA ILE A 107 -13.21 11.38 15.38
C ILE A 107 -12.81 10.96 16.79
N ASN A 108 -12.43 11.95 17.60
CA ASN A 108 -12.18 11.79 19.03
C ASN A 108 -12.97 12.84 19.80
N PRO A 109 -14.25 12.62 20.11
CA PRO A 109 -15.05 13.58 20.86
C PRO A 109 -14.52 13.72 22.29
N THR A 110 -14.22 14.96 22.74
CA THR A 110 -13.65 15.21 24.08
C THR A 110 -14.66 15.79 25.06
N THR A 111 -15.73 16.41 24.57
CA THR A 111 -16.78 16.93 25.45
C THR A 111 -18.12 16.89 24.71
N TYR A 112 -19.02 16.06 25.19
CA TYR A 112 -20.44 16.31 24.97
C TYR A 112 -20.82 17.38 25.98
N SER A 113 -20.89 18.66 25.59
CA SER A 113 -21.39 19.66 26.52
C SER A 113 -22.83 19.27 26.92
N VAL A 114 -23.01 19.07 28.21
CA VAL A 114 -24.32 18.80 28.80
C VAL A 114 -25.23 19.91 28.35
N GLY A 115 -26.21 19.60 27.45
CA GLY A 115 -27.11 20.57 26.85
C GLY A 115 -26.95 20.82 25.35
N GLN A 116 -25.84 20.47 24.72
CA GLN A 116 -25.77 20.50 23.25
C GLN A 116 -26.33 19.20 22.67
N THR A 117 -27.53 19.30 22.12
CA THR A 117 -28.19 18.18 21.45
C THR A 117 -27.63 17.90 20.07
N TYR A 118 -26.85 18.82 19.49
CA TYR A 118 -26.37 18.80 18.12
C TYR A 118 -24.88 19.18 18.07
N ILE A 119 -24.01 18.31 17.54
CA ILE A 119 -22.59 18.52 17.43
C ILE A 119 -22.17 18.30 15.97
N PRO A 120 -21.81 19.35 15.24
CA PRO A 120 -21.45 19.27 13.84
C PRO A 120 -20.06 18.64 13.68
N ILE A 121 -19.92 17.68 12.76
CA ILE A 121 -18.64 17.08 12.40
C ILE A 121 -18.18 17.65 11.06
N PHE A 122 -18.95 17.38 10.00
CA PHE A 122 -18.60 17.74 8.63
C PHE A 122 -19.86 18.17 7.88
N ASN A 123 -19.84 19.35 7.25
CA ASN A 123 -21.02 19.89 6.59
C ASN A 123 -20.68 20.86 5.45
N THR A 124 -21.69 21.18 4.63
CA THR A 124 -21.61 22.03 3.45
C THR A 124 -22.57 23.22 3.58
N ARG A 125 -22.34 24.15 4.52
CA ARG A 125 -23.34 25.22 4.77
C ARG A 125 -22.82 26.65 4.75
N GLN A 126 -21.57 26.92 4.76
CA GLN A 126 -21.07 28.30 4.85
C GLN A 126 -20.77 28.86 3.47
N GLY A 127 -21.31 30.06 3.17
CA GLY A 127 -21.11 30.71 1.88
C GLY A 127 -22.42 30.82 1.08
N PRO A 128 -22.35 31.26 -0.15
CA PRO A 128 -23.50 31.29 -1.05
C PRO A 128 -23.92 29.86 -1.42
N GLY A 129 -25.20 29.60 -1.51
CA GLY A 129 -25.79 28.34 -1.92
C GLY A 129 -26.37 27.49 -0.81
N GLN A 130 -27.01 26.39 -1.21
CA GLN A 130 -27.72 25.49 -0.32
C GLN A 130 -26.81 24.29 0.03
N PRO A 131 -26.96 23.70 1.24
CA PRO A 131 -26.17 22.55 1.64
C PRO A 131 -26.47 21.31 0.80
N ILE A 132 -25.54 20.35 0.80
CA ILE A 132 -25.76 18.99 0.29
C ILE A 132 -26.06 18.05 1.45
N PHE A 133 -25.16 18.00 2.42
CA PHE A 133 -25.27 17.08 3.54
C PHE A 133 -24.64 17.64 4.83
N TYR A 134 -25.09 17.10 5.95
CA TYR A 134 -24.48 17.28 7.27
C TYR A 134 -24.22 15.93 7.91
N VAL A 135 -22.98 15.72 8.36
CA VAL A 135 -22.60 14.67 9.27
C VAL A 135 -22.42 15.28 10.66
N SER A 136 -23.12 14.78 11.63
CA SER A 136 -23.16 15.35 12.98
C SER A 136 -23.36 14.26 14.04
N LEU A 137 -23.14 14.62 15.31
CA LEU A 137 -23.64 13.83 16.43
C LEU A 137 -24.89 14.52 17.01
N TYR A 138 -25.91 13.72 17.22
CA TYR A 138 -27.14 14.16 17.90
C TYR A 138 -27.35 13.26 19.11
N GLN A 139 -27.28 13.85 20.29
CA GLN A 139 -27.36 13.09 21.55
C GLN A 139 -26.40 11.87 21.60
N GLY A 140 -25.16 12.06 21.14
CA GLY A 140 -24.16 10.98 21.09
C GLY A 140 -24.36 9.95 19.97
N ARG A 141 -25.26 10.19 19.03
CA ARG A 141 -25.54 9.29 17.90
C ARG A 141 -25.12 9.94 16.59
N LEU A 142 -24.58 9.17 15.67
CA LEU A 142 -24.30 9.65 14.32
C LEU A 142 -25.61 10.04 13.61
N ARG A 143 -25.65 11.27 13.07
CA ARG A 143 -26.78 11.81 12.33
C ARG A 143 -26.32 12.28 10.97
N LEU A 144 -27.00 11.83 9.94
CA LEU A 144 -26.85 12.32 8.58
C LEU A 144 -28.11 13.07 8.15
N MET A 145 -27.93 14.25 7.55
CA MET A 145 -28.98 15.03 6.92
C MET A 145 -28.60 15.30 5.48
N LEU A 146 -29.55 15.18 4.55
CA LEU A 146 -29.38 15.49 3.12
C LEU A 146 -30.37 16.55 2.68
N TYR A 147 -29.97 17.39 1.73
CA TYR A 147 -30.74 18.50 1.23
C TYR A 147 -30.82 18.51 -0.29
N ASN A 148 -31.95 19.03 -0.82
CA ASN A 148 -32.10 19.29 -2.24
C ASN A 148 -31.61 20.72 -2.61
N SER A 149 -31.65 21.07 -3.89
CA SER A 149 -31.18 22.36 -4.40
C SER A 149 -31.98 23.57 -3.87
N SER A 150 -33.19 23.37 -3.37
CA SER A 150 -33.96 24.43 -2.70
C SER A 150 -33.64 24.55 -1.20
N GLY A 151 -32.72 23.74 -0.68
CA GLY A 151 -32.39 23.70 0.76
C GLY A 151 -33.42 22.95 1.61
N THR A 152 -34.34 22.21 0.97
CA THR A 152 -35.30 21.38 1.69
C THR A 152 -34.65 20.10 2.16
N LEU A 153 -34.90 19.73 3.41
CA LEU A 153 -34.39 18.48 4.01
C LEU A 153 -35.11 17.29 3.37
N ILE A 154 -34.32 16.39 2.73
CA ILE A 154 -34.84 15.20 2.04
C ILE A 154 -34.49 13.89 2.77
N TYR A 155 -33.60 13.98 3.74
CA TYR A 155 -33.25 12.88 4.65
C TYR A 155 -32.77 13.44 5.98
N ASP A 156 -33.22 12.81 7.07
CA ASP A 156 -32.79 13.15 8.43
C ASP A 156 -32.90 11.90 9.31
N GLN A 157 -31.77 11.35 9.70
CA GLN A 157 -31.75 10.17 10.53
C GLN A 157 -30.60 10.22 11.53
N SER A 158 -30.96 10.06 12.81
CA SER A 158 -30.04 9.77 13.89
C SER A 158 -30.00 8.27 14.11
N GLU A 159 -28.81 7.69 14.05
CA GLU A 159 -28.66 6.24 14.09
C GLU A 159 -28.74 5.71 15.52
N THR A 160 -29.49 4.61 15.70
CA THR A 160 -29.55 3.84 16.93
C THR A 160 -28.48 2.74 16.90
N ALA A 161 -27.21 3.15 16.88
CA ALA A 161 -26.10 2.22 16.88
C ALA A 161 -26.00 1.47 18.21
N THR A 162 -25.46 0.27 18.17
CA THR A 162 -25.07 -0.48 19.39
C THR A 162 -23.81 0.10 20.04
N ILE A 163 -23.02 0.86 19.25
CA ILE A 163 -21.81 1.54 19.72
C ILE A 163 -22.22 2.89 20.31
N THR A 164 -21.88 3.12 21.57
CA THR A 164 -22.05 4.41 22.25
C THR A 164 -20.76 5.18 22.22
N LEU A 165 -20.77 6.35 21.58
CA LEU A 165 -19.60 7.22 21.50
C LEU A 165 -19.28 7.81 22.88
N LYS A 166 -18.07 7.57 23.38
CA LYS A 166 -17.58 8.06 24.68
C LYS A 166 -16.58 9.19 24.49
N ASN A 167 -16.53 10.11 25.44
CA ASN A 167 -15.51 11.18 25.43
C ASN A 167 -14.10 10.60 25.49
N GLY A 168 -13.21 11.09 24.62
CA GLY A 168 -11.82 10.67 24.51
C GLY A 168 -11.61 9.35 23.77
N GLY A 169 -12.66 8.63 23.35
CA GLY A 169 -12.56 7.47 22.49
C GLY A 169 -12.32 7.85 21.02
N TRP A 170 -11.57 7.04 20.29
CA TRP A 170 -11.42 7.18 18.85
C TRP A 170 -12.41 6.30 18.12
N TYR A 171 -13.14 6.89 17.17
CA TYR A 171 -14.14 6.21 16.35
C TYR A 171 -13.89 6.50 14.88
N PHE A 172 -13.95 5.46 14.06
CA PHE A 172 -14.08 5.64 12.62
C PHE A 172 -15.57 5.76 12.28
N ILE A 173 -15.95 6.80 11.56
CA ILE A 173 -17.30 7.00 11.08
C ILE A 173 -17.30 7.21 9.58
N ALA A 174 -18.31 6.69 8.89
CA ALA A 174 -18.50 6.95 7.48
C ALA A 174 -19.98 6.94 7.10
N SER A 175 -20.30 7.68 6.04
CA SER A 175 -21.62 7.69 5.40
C SER A 175 -21.47 7.39 3.91
N ILE A 176 -22.21 6.41 3.42
CA ILE A 176 -22.32 6.04 2.01
C ILE A 176 -23.66 6.61 1.52
N ILE A 177 -23.64 7.42 0.47
CA ILE A 177 -24.80 8.06 -0.13
C ILE A 177 -24.88 7.64 -1.60
N GLU A 178 -25.76 6.72 -1.94
CA GLU A 178 -26.05 6.31 -3.32
C GLU A 178 -27.07 7.25 -3.92
N VAL A 179 -26.60 8.17 -4.76
CA VAL A 179 -27.41 9.29 -5.29
C VAL A 179 -28.48 8.79 -6.24
N SER A 180 -28.14 7.91 -7.18
CA SER A 180 -29.06 7.37 -8.18
C SER A 180 -30.12 6.45 -7.57
N ASN A 181 -29.70 5.61 -6.60
CA ASN A 181 -30.58 4.66 -5.92
C ASN A 181 -31.34 5.29 -4.74
N LYS A 182 -31.02 6.53 -4.38
CA LYS A 182 -31.57 7.26 -3.23
C LYS A 182 -31.47 6.46 -1.93
N LYS A 183 -30.30 5.90 -1.68
CA LYS A 183 -30.00 5.08 -0.51
C LYS A 183 -28.88 5.67 0.32
N VAL A 184 -28.93 5.38 1.61
CA VAL A 184 -27.93 5.80 2.58
C VAL A 184 -27.59 4.64 3.49
N GLN A 185 -26.31 4.54 3.87
CA GLN A 185 -25.83 3.63 4.89
C GLN A 185 -24.74 4.31 5.72
N ASN A 186 -24.79 4.15 7.05
CA ASN A 186 -23.83 4.73 7.98
C ASN A 186 -23.04 3.64 8.68
N ILE A 187 -21.79 3.96 9.00
CA ILE A 187 -20.84 3.04 9.64
C ILE A 187 -20.27 3.74 10.87
N ILE A 188 -20.15 3.01 11.96
CA ILE A 188 -19.48 3.43 13.19
C ILE A 188 -18.60 2.27 13.65
N CYS A 189 -17.33 2.54 13.94
CA CYS A 189 -16.40 1.55 14.47
C CYS A 189 -15.67 2.13 15.68
N ASP A 190 -15.58 1.36 16.76
CA ASP A 190 -14.85 1.72 17.98
C ASP A 190 -13.43 1.15 17.92
N ARG A 191 -12.42 2.03 18.05
CA ARG A 191 -11.03 1.60 18.08
C ARG A 191 -10.68 0.76 19.32
N SER A 192 -11.31 1.02 20.44
CA SER A 192 -10.87 0.49 21.73
C SER A 192 -11.06 -1.02 21.85
N ASP A 193 -12.09 -1.55 21.22
CA ASP A 193 -12.46 -2.97 21.26
C ASP A 193 -12.65 -3.60 19.87
N GLY A 194 -12.45 -2.80 18.77
CA GLY A 194 -12.66 -3.25 17.41
C GLY A 194 -14.13 -3.43 17.00
N ALA A 195 -15.06 -3.03 17.86
CA ALA A 195 -16.49 -3.16 17.57
C ALA A 195 -16.89 -2.38 16.32
N THR A 196 -17.73 -2.97 15.51
CA THR A 196 -18.24 -2.40 14.27
C THR A 196 -19.76 -2.40 14.24
N TRP A 197 -20.34 -1.35 13.68
CA TRP A 197 -21.76 -1.25 13.45
C TRP A 197 -22.04 -0.62 12.09
N VAL A 198 -22.93 -1.25 11.34
CA VAL A 198 -23.40 -0.78 10.03
C VAL A 198 -24.90 -0.60 10.10
N SER A 199 -25.39 0.56 9.68
CA SER A 199 -26.84 0.82 9.67
C SER A 199 -27.53 -0.06 8.62
N PRO A 200 -28.83 -0.35 8.80
CA PRO A 200 -29.66 -0.80 7.69
C PRO A 200 -29.58 0.21 6.54
N VAL A 201 -29.63 -0.27 5.29
CA VAL A 201 -29.77 0.60 4.12
C VAL A 201 -31.11 1.30 4.18
N ARG A 202 -31.11 2.64 4.14
CA ARG A 202 -32.30 3.48 4.19
C ARG A 202 -32.50 4.24 2.88
N SER A 203 -33.74 4.61 2.57
CA SER A 203 -34.03 5.40 1.39
C SER A 203 -34.31 6.86 1.77
N PHE A 204 -33.97 7.80 0.88
CA PHE A 204 -34.36 9.19 0.97
C PHE A 204 -35.25 9.59 -0.20
N SER A 205 -35.98 10.72 -0.06
CA SER A 205 -36.91 11.24 -1.08
C SER A 205 -36.34 12.50 -1.71
N GLY A 206 -36.65 12.74 -2.98
CA GLY A 206 -36.19 13.95 -3.69
C GLY A 206 -34.81 13.77 -4.34
N GLU A 207 -34.29 14.83 -4.94
CA GLU A 207 -32.98 14.88 -5.59
C GLU A 207 -31.98 15.61 -4.69
N LEU A 208 -30.77 15.04 -4.58
CA LEU A 208 -29.69 15.66 -3.83
C LEU A 208 -29.23 16.95 -4.53
N ASN A 209 -28.84 17.97 -3.77
CA ASN A 209 -28.29 19.21 -4.32
C ASN A 209 -26.91 18.93 -4.98
N ARG A 210 -26.87 18.86 -6.31
CA ARG A 210 -25.64 18.68 -7.09
C ARG A 210 -24.92 19.98 -7.47
N GLU A 211 -25.57 21.13 -7.22
CA GLU A 211 -25.08 22.47 -7.59
C GLU A 211 -24.59 23.25 -6.36
N CYS A 212 -24.13 22.56 -5.35
CA CYS A 212 -23.68 23.19 -4.12
C CYS A 212 -22.38 23.94 -4.33
N ILE A 213 -22.40 25.24 -4.07
CA ILE A 213 -21.23 26.12 -4.01
C ILE A 213 -20.89 26.54 -2.57
N ALA A 214 -21.59 25.98 -1.59
CA ALA A 214 -21.32 26.27 -0.18
C ALA A 214 -20.01 25.63 0.27
N ASN A 215 -19.24 26.35 1.09
CA ASN A 215 -17.97 25.85 1.63
C ASN A 215 -18.15 24.58 2.45
N ILE A 216 -17.12 23.75 2.47
CA ILE A 216 -17.02 22.61 3.39
C ILE A 216 -16.54 23.13 4.74
N ILE A 217 -17.22 22.71 5.79
CA ILE A 217 -16.91 23.09 7.15
C ILE A 217 -16.75 21.84 8.00
N MET A 218 -15.68 21.81 8.78
CA MET A 218 -15.49 20.78 9.79
C MET A 218 -15.47 21.40 11.19
N GLY A 219 -16.26 20.81 12.08
CA GLY A 219 -16.27 21.19 13.49
C GLY A 219 -17.18 22.37 13.85
N MET A 220 -17.97 22.93 12.93
CA MET A 220 -18.90 24.06 13.22
C MET A 220 -20.18 23.96 12.42
N HIS A 221 -21.28 24.49 12.99
CA HIS A 221 -22.54 24.74 12.29
C HIS A 221 -23.15 26.08 12.69
N ALA A 222 -23.42 26.91 11.70
CA ALA A 222 -24.18 28.19 11.83
C ALA A 222 -23.63 29.16 12.89
N ASN A 223 -22.33 29.19 13.14
CA ASN A 223 -21.68 30.02 14.16
C ASN A 223 -22.24 29.85 15.59
N THR A 224 -22.92 28.75 15.86
CA THR A 224 -23.62 28.52 17.14
C THR A 224 -23.22 27.20 17.78
N TYR A 225 -23.01 26.16 16.97
CA TYR A 225 -22.66 24.82 17.43
C TYR A 225 -21.26 24.48 17.01
N TYR A 226 -20.44 23.98 17.93
CA TYR A 226 -19.06 23.63 17.72
C TYR A 226 -18.78 22.22 18.21
N TYR A 227 -17.92 21.53 17.48
CA TYR A 227 -17.37 20.25 17.90
C TYR A 227 -16.17 20.47 18.81
N ALA A 228 -16.14 19.79 19.95
CA ALA A 228 -14.94 19.71 20.80
C ALA A 228 -14.36 18.31 20.68
N GLY A 229 -13.16 18.20 20.14
CA GLY A 229 -12.54 16.91 19.92
C GLY A 229 -11.50 16.89 18.81
N GLY A 230 -11.10 15.70 18.40
CA GLY A 230 -10.12 15.45 17.38
C GLY A 230 -10.71 14.96 16.06
N PHE A 231 -10.05 15.33 14.98
CA PHE A 231 -10.28 14.83 13.63
C PHE A 231 -8.97 14.26 13.09
N ASP A 232 -9.05 13.11 12.42
CA ASP A 232 -7.92 12.50 11.78
C ASP A 232 -8.34 11.74 10.52
N ASP A 233 -7.48 11.74 9.49
CA ASP A 233 -7.62 10.95 8.26
C ASP A 233 -9.03 11.05 7.66
N TRP A 234 -9.50 12.29 7.44
CA TRP A 234 -10.85 12.56 6.94
C TRP A 234 -10.87 12.63 5.42
N PHE A 235 -11.76 11.86 4.80
CA PHE A 235 -11.84 11.74 3.35
C PHE A 235 -13.22 12.00 2.78
N LEU A 236 -13.24 12.41 1.51
CA LEU A 236 -14.42 12.51 0.65
C LEU A 236 -14.10 11.82 -0.68
N GLU A 237 -14.85 10.80 -1.03
CA GLU A 237 -14.85 10.19 -2.36
C GLU A 237 -16.12 10.51 -3.12
N THR A 238 -15.98 10.85 -4.40
CA THR A 238 -17.09 11.06 -5.33
C THR A 238 -17.03 10.00 -6.44
N ASP A 239 -18.18 9.60 -6.94
CA ASP A 239 -18.32 8.45 -7.84
C ASP A 239 -17.66 7.18 -7.28
N SER A 240 -17.71 7.04 -5.96
CA SER A 240 -17.02 6.00 -5.20
C SER A 240 -17.53 4.61 -5.56
N GLN A 241 -16.63 3.61 -5.51
CA GLN A 241 -17.00 2.20 -5.59
C GLN A 241 -17.02 1.53 -4.21
N LEU A 242 -16.57 2.23 -3.17
CA LEU A 242 -16.49 1.69 -1.81
C LEU A 242 -17.86 1.22 -1.32
N THR A 243 -17.85 0.05 -0.70
CA THR A 243 -18.99 -0.55 0.00
C THR A 243 -18.79 -0.43 1.50
N ALA A 244 -19.80 -0.80 2.28
CA ALA A 244 -19.66 -0.89 3.73
C ALA A 244 -18.57 -1.93 4.12
N ASP A 245 -18.48 -3.03 3.39
CA ASP A 245 -17.47 -4.07 3.64
C ASP A 245 -16.05 -3.56 3.38
N ASP A 246 -15.83 -2.75 2.33
CA ASP A 246 -14.53 -2.13 2.05
C ASP A 246 -14.10 -1.18 3.18
N LEU A 247 -15.03 -0.39 3.72
CA LEU A 247 -14.76 0.53 4.83
C LEU A 247 -14.51 -0.22 6.15
N LEU A 248 -15.23 -1.32 6.40
CA LEU A 248 -14.95 -2.21 7.52
C LEU A 248 -13.61 -2.91 7.36
N LEU A 249 -13.26 -3.35 6.15
CA LEU A 249 -11.96 -3.91 5.83
C LEU A 249 -10.84 -2.90 6.09
N TYR A 250 -11.00 -1.65 5.63
CA TYR A 250 -10.08 -0.56 5.94
C TYR A 250 -9.90 -0.40 7.46
N PHE A 251 -10.98 -0.25 8.21
CA PHE A 251 -10.95 -0.09 9.66
C PHE A 251 -10.21 -1.24 10.35
N LYS A 252 -10.62 -2.49 10.10
CA LYS A 252 -10.03 -3.69 10.72
C LYS A 252 -8.56 -3.88 10.33
N SER A 253 -8.21 -3.65 9.07
CA SER A 253 -6.83 -3.80 8.60
C SER A 253 -5.89 -2.77 9.22
N SER A 254 -6.37 -1.54 9.43
CA SER A 254 -5.58 -0.44 9.99
C SER A 254 -5.47 -0.45 11.52
N LEU A 255 -6.28 -1.26 12.21
CA LEU A 255 -6.46 -1.20 13.67
C LEU A 255 -5.15 -1.35 14.46
N HIS A 256 -4.19 -2.11 13.94
CA HIS A 256 -2.93 -2.44 14.61
C HIS A 256 -1.71 -1.68 14.05
N ALA A 257 -1.85 -0.92 12.95
CA ALA A 257 -0.74 -0.17 12.40
C ALA A 257 -0.29 0.94 13.38
N ASN A 258 1.02 1.14 13.53
CA ASN A 258 1.57 2.08 14.51
C ASN A 258 2.66 3.01 13.96
N GLY A 259 2.98 2.96 12.68
CA GLY A 259 4.04 3.79 12.10
C GLY A 259 3.80 5.30 12.18
N GLY A 260 2.54 5.73 12.37
CA GLY A 260 2.16 7.12 12.64
C GLY A 260 1.83 7.41 14.10
N ASP A 261 1.82 6.40 14.99
CA ASP A 261 1.39 6.58 16.39
C ASP A 261 2.41 7.41 17.18
N ALA A 262 1.91 8.41 17.87
CA ALA A 262 2.75 9.28 18.71
C ALA A 262 3.45 8.54 19.85
N ALA A 263 2.85 7.46 20.35
CA ALA A 263 3.42 6.63 21.42
C ALA A 263 4.38 5.56 20.90
N SER A 264 4.54 5.41 19.58
CA SER A 264 5.44 4.45 18.97
C SER A 264 6.88 4.96 18.96
N ASP A 265 7.84 4.04 19.10
CA ASP A 265 9.28 4.31 18.94
C ASP A 265 9.71 4.28 17.46
N VAL A 266 8.79 4.12 16.52
CA VAL A 266 9.02 4.20 15.08
C VAL A 266 8.21 5.33 14.46
N ASP A 267 8.70 5.86 13.33
CA ASP A 267 8.08 6.98 12.61
C ASP A 267 8.11 6.71 11.11
N ALA A 268 6.93 6.57 10.51
CA ALA A 268 6.74 6.43 9.05
C ALA A 268 6.43 7.79 8.38
N LEU A 269 6.39 8.87 9.13
CA LEU A 269 6.05 10.22 8.65
C LEU A 269 7.26 11.15 8.59
N ALA A 270 8.38 10.75 9.24
CA ALA A 270 9.58 11.58 9.31
C ALA A 270 10.26 11.73 7.94
N GLU A 271 10.25 10.68 7.14
CA GLU A 271 10.89 10.61 5.83
C GLU A 271 9.96 9.92 4.82
N PRO A 272 9.59 10.56 3.70
CA PRO A 272 8.73 9.96 2.69
C PRO A 272 9.29 8.63 2.15
N GLY A 273 8.48 7.58 2.17
CA GLY A 273 8.85 6.26 1.65
C GLY A 273 9.78 5.43 2.55
N ALA A 274 9.97 5.84 3.81
CA ALA A 274 10.77 5.07 4.75
C ALA A 274 10.15 5.07 6.15
N VAL A 275 10.36 3.98 6.90
CA VAL A 275 10.10 3.90 8.34
C VAL A 275 11.43 3.94 9.08
N THR A 276 11.54 4.83 10.04
CA THR A 276 12.73 5.03 10.88
C THR A 276 12.40 4.81 12.36
N LEU A 277 13.41 4.79 13.22
CA LEU A 277 13.20 5.02 14.65
C LEU A 277 12.75 6.47 14.86
N LYS A 278 11.94 6.70 15.88
CA LYS A 278 11.40 8.04 16.18
C LYS A 278 12.37 8.83 17.04
N ALA A 279 12.90 9.92 16.50
CA ALA A 279 13.77 10.80 17.26
C ALA A 279 13.00 11.58 18.35
N THR A 280 13.56 11.65 19.55
CA THR A 280 13.12 12.55 20.63
C THR A 280 14.31 13.44 21.03
N ASP A 281 14.13 14.75 20.99
CA ASP A 281 15.18 15.73 21.23
C ASP A 281 16.46 15.55 20.37
N GLY A 282 16.29 14.97 19.16
CA GLY A 282 17.37 14.72 18.21
C GLY A 282 18.09 13.39 18.39
N GLU A 283 17.67 12.56 19.34
CA GLU A 283 18.22 11.23 19.58
C GLU A 283 17.21 10.12 19.24
N TYR A 284 17.71 9.02 18.67
CA TYR A 284 16.91 7.84 18.36
C TYR A 284 16.98 6.82 19.50
N PRO A 285 15.88 6.11 19.80
CA PRO A 285 15.89 5.03 20.77
C PRO A 285 16.74 3.84 20.28
N ALA A 286 17.21 3.01 21.21
CA ALA A 286 18.00 1.82 20.88
C ALA A 286 17.21 0.80 20.03
N SER A 287 15.90 0.78 20.14
CA SER A 287 15.04 -0.08 19.33
C SER A 287 13.63 0.48 19.23
N GLY A 288 12.92 0.08 18.15
CA GLY A 288 11.51 0.35 17.97
C GLY A 288 10.86 -0.79 17.19
N VAL A 289 9.56 -1.00 17.39
CA VAL A 289 8.81 -2.06 16.75
C VAL A 289 7.70 -1.47 15.88
N LEU A 290 7.78 -1.73 14.58
CA LEU A 290 6.72 -1.42 13.62
C LEU A 290 5.71 -2.56 13.56
N TYR A 291 4.43 -2.22 13.61
CA TYR A 291 3.31 -3.07 13.19
C TYR A 291 2.69 -2.46 11.94
N THR A 292 2.57 -3.24 10.87
CA THR A 292 1.93 -2.77 9.63
C THR A 292 0.41 -2.95 9.70
N ARG A 293 -0.30 -2.29 8.79
CA ARG A 293 -1.68 -2.70 8.53
C ARG A 293 -1.72 -4.13 7.98
N ALA A 294 -2.88 -4.77 8.09
CA ALA A 294 -3.10 -6.06 7.46
C ALA A 294 -3.32 -5.89 5.94
N VAL A 295 -2.75 -6.79 5.18
CA VAL A 295 -2.90 -6.83 3.71
C VAL A 295 -3.39 -8.20 3.25
N PRO A 296 -4.06 -8.28 2.08
CA PRO A 296 -4.46 -9.58 1.52
C PRO A 296 -3.26 -10.50 1.31
N CYS A 297 -3.40 -11.75 1.73
CA CYS A 297 -2.37 -12.78 1.65
C CYS A 297 -2.78 -13.95 0.74
N ALA A 298 -3.82 -14.71 1.07
CA ALA A 298 -4.42 -15.82 0.29
C ALA A 298 -3.45 -16.48 -0.72
N LEU A 299 -2.38 -17.11 -0.20
CA LEU A 299 -1.33 -17.73 -1.03
C LEU A 299 -1.83 -18.99 -1.70
N SER A 300 -1.42 -19.22 -2.94
CA SER A 300 -1.70 -20.46 -3.67
C SER A 300 -0.77 -21.63 -3.28
N GLY A 301 0.34 -21.32 -2.59
CA GLY A 301 1.33 -22.28 -2.13
C GLY A 301 2.04 -21.83 -0.87
N SER A 302 3.34 -21.63 -0.91
CA SER A 302 4.13 -21.08 0.19
C SER A 302 4.42 -19.60 -0.03
N GLY A 303 4.59 -18.86 1.08
CA GLY A 303 4.95 -17.44 1.05
C GLY A 303 6.43 -17.22 1.26
N ARG A 304 6.96 -16.18 0.63
CA ARG A 304 8.30 -15.66 0.91
C ARG A 304 8.24 -14.16 1.12
N VAL A 305 8.87 -13.70 2.18
CA VAL A 305 8.99 -12.27 2.52
C VAL A 305 10.36 -11.76 2.08
N ALA A 306 10.38 -10.65 1.36
CA ALA A 306 11.58 -9.89 1.06
C ALA A 306 11.46 -8.49 1.68
N VAL A 307 12.56 -7.95 2.20
CA VAL A 307 12.61 -6.66 2.87
C VAL A 307 13.71 -5.82 2.25
N ALA A 308 13.37 -4.62 1.79
CA ALA A 308 14.34 -3.61 1.40
C ALA A 308 14.58 -2.64 2.56
N SER A 309 15.85 -2.41 2.90
CA SER A 309 16.22 -1.54 4.01
C SER A 309 17.59 -0.91 3.80
N GLU A 310 17.79 0.29 4.39
CA GLU A 310 19.08 0.95 4.51
C GLU A 310 19.55 0.89 5.96
N TYR A 311 20.80 0.51 6.16
CA TYR A 311 21.38 0.43 7.52
C TYR A 311 22.88 0.64 7.51
N THR A 312 23.45 0.99 8.67
CA THR A 312 24.90 1.08 8.88
C THR A 312 25.37 -0.20 9.57
N ALA A 313 26.18 -1.01 8.87
CA ALA A 313 26.65 -2.28 9.38
C ALA A 313 27.30 -2.17 10.77
N GLY A 314 26.87 -3.03 11.69
CA GLY A 314 27.34 -3.04 13.09
C GLY A 314 26.79 -1.91 13.98
N VAL A 315 26.02 -0.96 13.43
CA VAL A 315 25.45 0.17 14.16
C VAL A 315 23.93 0.15 14.16
N THR A 316 23.32 0.05 12.99
CA THR A 316 21.87 0.02 12.85
C THR A 316 21.43 -1.24 12.12
N SER A 317 20.24 -1.75 12.39
CA SER A 317 19.67 -2.89 11.64
C SER A 317 18.15 -2.90 11.59
N VAL A 318 17.61 -3.56 10.58
CA VAL A 318 16.26 -4.11 10.55
C VAL A 318 16.41 -5.58 10.91
N SER A 319 16.16 -5.95 12.18
CA SER A 319 16.71 -7.18 12.76
C SER A 319 15.77 -8.38 12.75
N ILE A 320 14.50 -8.16 13.00
CA ILE A 320 13.51 -9.25 13.13
C ILE A 320 12.28 -8.88 12.31
N VAL A 321 11.90 -9.77 11.41
CA VAL A 321 10.64 -9.70 10.68
C VAL A 321 9.79 -10.88 11.10
N GLU A 322 8.62 -10.59 11.62
CA GLU A 322 7.66 -11.60 12.04
C GLU A 322 6.32 -11.36 11.35
N THR A 323 5.57 -12.42 11.19
CA THR A 323 4.27 -12.39 10.54
C THR A 323 3.20 -13.00 11.42
N SER A 324 1.97 -12.52 11.27
CA SER A 324 0.78 -13.08 11.89
C SER A 324 -0.34 -13.02 10.85
N THR A 325 -1.14 -14.07 10.74
CA THR A 325 -2.15 -14.25 9.70
C THR A 325 -3.54 -14.44 10.30
N SER A 326 -4.57 -14.04 9.53
CA SER A 326 -5.97 -14.12 9.92
C SER A 326 -6.85 -14.42 8.70
N ASP A 327 -8.01 -15.04 8.91
CA ASP A 327 -9.03 -15.23 7.87
C ASP A 327 -10.11 -14.14 7.90
N ASP A 328 -10.28 -13.45 9.03
CA ASP A 328 -11.39 -12.52 9.30
C ASP A 328 -10.96 -11.15 9.86
N LEU A 329 -9.64 -10.93 10.07
CA LEU A 329 -9.03 -9.77 10.72
C LEU A 329 -9.36 -9.65 12.23
N GLU A 330 -10.00 -10.63 12.82
CA GLU A 330 -10.37 -10.67 14.24
C GLU A 330 -9.47 -11.66 14.99
N GLU A 331 -9.43 -12.93 14.55
CA GLU A 331 -8.59 -13.95 15.14
C GLU A 331 -7.25 -14.09 14.40
N TRP A 332 -6.17 -13.77 15.11
CA TRP A 332 -4.81 -13.75 14.57
C TRP A 332 -4.00 -14.95 15.08
N SER A 333 -3.19 -15.54 14.18
CA SER A 333 -2.18 -16.52 14.58
C SER A 333 -1.14 -15.89 15.53
N ALA A 334 -0.45 -16.73 16.30
CA ALA A 334 0.75 -16.27 17.01
C ALA A 334 1.77 -15.68 16.01
N TRP A 335 2.55 -14.70 16.46
CA TRP A 335 3.65 -14.15 15.70
C TRP A 335 4.71 -15.21 15.43
N GLN A 336 5.11 -15.36 14.17
CA GLN A 336 6.12 -16.28 13.69
C GLN A 336 7.23 -15.52 12.99
N ALA A 337 8.48 -15.77 13.39
CA ALA A 337 9.62 -15.21 12.68
C ALA A 337 9.69 -15.75 11.25
N VAL A 338 10.03 -14.89 10.32
CA VAL A 338 10.31 -15.28 8.93
C VAL A 338 11.59 -16.10 8.91
N GLY A 339 11.62 -17.20 8.14
CA GLY A 339 12.79 -18.04 7.99
C GLY A 339 13.99 -17.28 7.43
N THR A 340 15.20 -17.81 7.60
CA THR A 340 16.46 -17.15 7.21
C THR A 340 16.57 -16.84 5.72
N SER A 341 15.90 -17.61 4.86
CA SER A 341 15.77 -17.37 3.42
C SER A 341 14.47 -16.65 3.03
N GLY A 342 13.75 -16.14 4.02
CA GLY A 342 12.54 -15.35 3.83
C GLY A 342 11.25 -16.18 3.84
N GLU A 343 11.28 -17.47 4.12
CA GLU A 343 10.08 -18.29 4.09
C GLU A 343 9.08 -17.90 5.20
N LEU A 344 7.83 -17.80 4.79
CA LEU A 344 6.72 -17.58 5.69
C LEU A 344 6.49 -18.82 6.57
N GLN A 345 6.51 -18.62 7.90
CA GLN A 345 6.27 -19.68 8.88
C GLN A 345 4.83 -19.64 9.43
N SER A 346 4.14 -18.50 9.28
CA SER A 346 2.74 -18.37 9.67
C SER A 346 1.81 -19.20 8.79
N PRO A 347 0.66 -19.67 9.31
CA PRO A 347 -0.35 -20.37 8.51
C PRO A 347 -0.78 -19.56 7.29
N ASN A 348 -1.06 -20.23 6.16
CA ASN A 348 -1.63 -19.56 4.99
C ASN A 348 -3.11 -19.23 5.26
N ARG A 349 -3.44 -17.94 5.32
CA ARG A 349 -4.79 -17.39 5.56
C ARG A 349 -5.06 -16.22 4.62
N GLN A 350 -6.23 -15.60 4.73
CA GLN A 350 -6.65 -14.53 3.81
C GLN A 350 -5.87 -13.23 3.99
N TYR A 351 -5.47 -12.92 5.23
CA TYR A 351 -4.78 -11.67 5.58
C TYR A 351 -3.48 -11.94 6.32
N ILE A 352 -2.52 -11.04 6.16
CA ILE A 352 -1.22 -11.05 6.84
C ILE A 352 -0.89 -9.65 7.34
N ARG A 353 -0.23 -9.57 8.48
CA ARG A 353 0.41 -8.36 8.99
C ARG A 353 1.84 -8.66 9.41
N PHE A 354 2.66 -7.63 9.42
CA PHE A 354 4.08 -7.74 9.74
C PHE A 354 4.40 -7.01 11.03
N ARG A 355 5.33 -7.57 11.79
CA ARG A 355 5.99 -6.92 12.91
C ARG A 355 7.48 -6.85 12.59
N VAL A 356 8.06 -5.64 12.57
CA VAL A 356 9.45 -5.43 12.18
C VAL A 356 10.16 -4.69 13.30
N THR A 357 11.31 -5.20 13.75
CA THR A 357 12.13 -4.57 14.78
C THR A 357 13.27 -3.82 14.13
N LEU A 358 13.35 -2.52 14.40
CA LEU A 358 14.44 -1.63 14.04
C LEU A 358 15.34 -1.44 15.26
N THR A 359 16.68 -1.45 15.09
CA THR A 359 17.61 -1.26 16.21
C THR A 359 18.73 -0.31 15.84
N SER A 360 19.23 0.45 16.82
CA SER A 360 20.42 1.29 16.72
C SER A 360 21.25 1.22 17.99
N SER A 361 22.56 1.11 17.85
CA SER A 361 23.52 1.27 18.95
C SER A 361 24.11 2.70 19.05
N ASP A 362 23.76 3.57 18.10
CA ASP A 362 24.18 4.97 18.04
C ASP A 362 22.93 5.86 18.06
N PRO A 363 22.71 6.68 19.10
CA PRO A 363 21.52 7.51 19.21
C PRO A 363 21.40 8.59 18.12
N LEU A 364 22.44 8.82 17.32
CA LEU A 364 22.41 9.78 16.21
C LEU A 364 22.11 9.12 14.86
N ARG A 365 21.89 7.80 14.81
CA ARG A 365 21.64 7.04 13.58
C ARG A 365 20.41 6.17 13.69
N THR A 366 19.72 6.00 12.59
CA THR A 366 18.54 5.14 12.48
C THR A 366 18.63 4.25 11.23
N PRO A 367 18.15 3.01 11.28
CA PRO A 367 17.92 2.25 10.06
C PRO A 367 16.68 2.78 9.33
N LYS A 368 16.57 2.48 8.03
CA LYS A 368 15.38 2.79 7.24
C LYS A 368 14.79 1.49 6.69
N LEU A 369 13.55 1.23 6.98
CA LEU A 369 12.77 0.21 6.30
C LEU A 369 12.07 0.88 5.11
N LEU A 370 12.33 0.39 3.90
CA LEU A 370 11.82 0.98 2.67
C LEU A 370 10.64 0.19 2.11
N GLU A 371 10.71 -1.14 2.17
CA GLU A 371 9.72 -1.99 1.51
C GLU A 371 9.63 -3.36 2.18
N ILE A 372 8.42 -3.92 2.20
CA ILE A 372 8.16 -5.33 2.50
C ILE A 372 7.39 -5.93 1.34
N GLN A 373 7.91 -6.98 0.74
CA GLN A 373 7.25 -7.73 -0.32
C GLN A 373 6.84 -9.12 0.16
N LEU A 374 5.61 -9.51 -0.11
CA LEU A 374 5.14 -10.88 0.04
C LEU A 374 5.03 -11.54 -1.34
N HIS A 375 5.79 -12.59 -1.55
CA HIS A 375 5.77 -13.37 -2.77
C HIS A 375 4.98 -14.66 -2.57
N ASP A 376 4.09 -14.96 -3.51
CA ASP A 376 3.40 -16.24 -3.61
C ASP A 376 4.24 -17.21 -4.44
N ILE A 377 4.57 -18.34 -3.85
CA ILE A 377 5.22 -19.46 -4.54
C ILE A 377 4.15 -20.53 -4.73
N PRO A 378 3.60 -20.69 -5.94
CA PRO A 378 2.53 -21.64 -6.19
C PRO A 378 2.91 -23.05 -5.73
N LYS A 379 2.01 -23.73 -5.05
CA LYS A 379 2.23 -25.10 -4.55
C LYS A 379 2.73 -26.05 -5.66
N ALA A 380 2.16 -25.91 -6.86
CA ALA A 380 2.59 -26.70 -8.01
C ALA A 380 4.04 -26.43 -8.45
N ALA A 381 4.52 -25.18 -8.27
CA ALA A 381 5.93 -24.85 -8.54
C ALA A 381 6.85 -25.38 -7.45
N TYR A 382 6.41 -25.32 -6.19
CA TYR A 382 7.18 -25.82 -5.05
C TYR A 382 7.29 -27.35 -5.05
N GLU A 383 6.16 -28.04 -5.28
CA GLU A 383 6.15 -29.51 -5.41
C GLU A 383 6.97 -29.97 -6.62
N LYS A 384 6.93 -29.24 -7.74
CA LYS A 384 7.77 -29.53 -8.91
C LYS A 384 9.25 -29.27 -8.63
N LEU A 385 9.63 -28.20 -7.92
CA LEU A 385 11.02 -27.91 -7.56
C LEU A 385 11.60 -28.97 -6.62
N GLY A 386 10.81 -29.48 -5.67
CA GLY A 386 11.23 -30.57 -4.78
C GLY A 386 11.50 -31.90 -5.51
N PHE A 387 10.90 -32.12 -6.68
CA PHE A 387 11.07 -33.30 -7.51
C PHE A 387 11.66 -33.00 -8.89
N ALA A 388 11.87 -31.71 -9.22
CA ALA A 388 12.42 -31.32 -10.50
C ALA A 388 13.85 -31.82 -10.64
N ARG A 389 14.08 -32.60 -11.66
CA ARG A 389 15.42 -32.98 -12.07
C ARG A 389 15.81 -32.15 -13.29
N PRO A 390 17.08 -31.69 -13.35
CA PRO A 390 17.54 -31.02 -14.55
C PRO A 390 17.45 -31.97 -15.74
N VAL A 391 16.91 -31.47 -16.83
CA VAL A 391 16.79 -32.20 -18.11
C VAL A 391 17.75 -31.57 -19.09
N VAL A 392 18.68 -32.31 -19.57
CA VAL A 392 19.62 -31.85 -20.59
C VAL A 392 18.94 -31.91 -21.96
N LEU A 393 19.03 -30.80 -22.68
CA LEU A 393 18.57 -30.67 -24.06
C LEU A 393 19.80 -30.44 -24.95
N ASP A 394 19.75 -30.90 -26.19
CA ASP A 394 20.76 -30.54 -27.17
C ASP A 394 20.71 -29.04 -27.54
N ARG A 395 21.61 -28.60 -28.42
CA ARG A 395 21.64 -27.18 -28.86
C ARG A 395 20.40 -26.74 -29.63
N ASN A 396 19.58 -27.69 -30.12
CA ASN A 396 18.35 -27.45 -30.85
C ASN A 396 17.10 -27.57 -29.96
N GLY A 397 17.29 -27.86 -28.66
CA GLY A 397 16.20 -28.02 -27.70
C GLY A 397 15.59 -29.44 -27.65
N ALA A 398 16.22 -30.44 -28.32
CA ALA A 398 15.78 -31.82 -28.25
C ALA A 398 16.25 -32.51 -26.95
N TRP A 399 15.43 -33.35 -26.37
CA TRP A 399 15.65 -34.07 -25.12
C TRP A 399 16.80 -35.09 -25.24
N GLU A 400 17.77 -35.03 -24.32
CA GLU A 400 18.87 -35.99 -24.27
C GLU A 400 18.83 -36.84 -22.99
N ALA A 401 18.75 -36.24 -21.82
CA ALA A 401 18.78 -36.97 -20.55
C ALA A 401 18.11 -36.22 -19.39
N VAL A 402 17.58 -36.98 -18.43
CA VAL A 402 17.20 -36.48 -17.10
C VAL A 402 18.32 -36.80 -16.12
N LEU A 403 18.75 -35.84 -15.32
CA LEU A 403 19.84 -36.02 -14.35
C LEU A 403 19.25 -36.37 -12.97
N GLU A 404 18.91 -37.62 -12.74
CA GLU A 404 18.26 -38.09 -11.51
C GLU A 404 19.14 -37.91 -10.26
N ASN A 405 20.45 -37.97 -10.42
CA ASN A 405 21.42 -37.87 -9.32
C ASN A 405 21.96 -36.45 -9.13
N ALA A 406 21.39 -35.45 -9.82
CA ALA A 406 21.72 -34.06 -9.57
C ALA A 406 21.26 -33.63 -8.15
N PHE A 407 22.10 -32.88 -7.46
CA PHE A 407 21.89 -32.39 -6.11
C PHE A 407 22.38 -30.95 -5.96
N ASP A 408 22.09 -30.30 -4.83
CA ASP A 408 22.37 -28.86 -4.58
C ASP A 408 21.91 -27.99 -5.76
N ILE A 409 20.66 -28.19 -6.18
CA ILE A 409 20.07 -27.48 -7.31
C ILE A 409 19.59 -26.12 -6.81
N ILE A 410 20.22 -25.06 -7.32
CA ILE A 410 19.94 -23.67 -6.94
C ILE A 410 19.53 -22.91 -8.20
N VAL A 411 18.32 -22.35 -8.19
CA VAL A 411 17.86 -21.39 -9.19
C VAL A 411 17.88 -20.02 -8.55
N THR A 412 18.67 -19.12 -9.09
CA THR A 412 18.74 -17.72 -8.64
C THR A 412 18.09 -16.84 -9.70
N GLY A 413 17.07 -16.09 -9.30
CA GLY A 413 16.41 -15.12 -10.17
C GLY A 413 16.36 -13.76 -9.49
N GLU A 414 17.02 -12.76 -10.06
CA GLU A 414 16.99 -11.39 -9.59
C GLU A 414 16.20 -10.52 -10.56
N VAL A 415 15.41 -9.60 -10.02
CA VAL A 415 14.75 -8.60 -10.87
C VAL A 415 15.81 -7.66 -11.42
N ASN A 416 15.95 -7.59 -12.75
CA ASN A 416 17.00 -6.85 -13.46
C ASN A 416 18.44 -7.34 -13.16
N GLY A 417 18.58 -8.56 -12.66
CA GLY A 417 19.85 -9.15 -12.29
C GLY A 417 20.06 -10.54 -12.91
N ALA A 418 20.88 -11.34 -12.26
CA ALA A 418 21.21 -12.67 -12.72
C ALA A 418 20.02 -13.64 -12.64
N ASP A 419 19.83 -14.42 -13.69
CA ASP A 419 18.90 -15.55 -13.72
C ASP A 419 19.70 -16.79 -14.08
N THR A 420 20.07 -17.54 -13.04
CA THR A 420 21.06 -18.62 -13.16
C THR A 420 20.54 -19.90 -12.55
N LEU A 421 21.08 -21.01 -13.03
CA LEU A 421 20.89 -22.35 -12.49
C LEU A 421 22.25 -22.92 -12.14
N GLU A 422 22.42 -23.33 -10.89
CA GLU A 422 23.57 -24.10 -10.44
C GLU A 422 23.12 -25.46 -9.92
N PHE A 423 23.90 -26.48 -10.19
CA PHE A 423 23.70 -27.80 -9.57
C PHE A 423 24.98 -28.61 -9.60
N LYS A 424 25.01 -29.70 -8.83
CA LYS A 424 26.12 -30.64 -8.76
C LYS A 424 25.69 -32.02 -9.24
N LEU A 425 26.61 -32.74 -9.88
CA LEU A 425 26.42 -34.13 -10.32
C LEU A 425 27.65 -34.95 -9.92
N PRO A 426 27.49 -36.20 -9.41
CA PRO A 426 28.63 -37.09 -9.19
C PRO A 426 29.41 -37.30 -10.50
N PHE A 427 30.74 -37.18 -10.46
CA PHE A 427 31.57 -37.30 -11.66
C PHE A 427 31.42 -38.65 -12.38
N HIS A 428 31.16 -39.71 -11.61
CA HIS A 428 30.94 -41.05 -12.17
C HIS A 428 29.50 -41.34 -12.57
N ASP A 429 28.65 -40.34 -12.58
CA ASP A 429 27.28 -40.51 -13.08
C ASP A 429 27.31 -40.87 -14.57
N PRO A 430 26.61 -41.94 -15.00
CA PRO A 430 26.59 -42.35 -16.40
C PRO A 430 26.12 -41.26 -17.37
N LYS A 431 25.30 -40.32 -16.88
CA LYS A 431 24.77 -39.21 -17.65
C LYS A 431 25.64 -37.96 -17.61
N ARG A 432 26.76 -37.97 -16.89
CA ARG A 432 27.69 -36.84 -16.87
C ARG A 432 28.20 -36.49 -18.26
N ASN A 433 28.37 -37.49 -19.13
CA ASN A 433 28.92 -37.33 -20.48
C ASN A 433 28.00 -36.56 -21.45
N VAL A 434 26.71 -36.37 -21.11
CA VAL A 434 25.80 -35.53 -21.91
C VAL A 434 25.94 -34.03 -21.57
N LEU A 435 26.61 -33.70 -20.45
CA LEU A 435 26.87 -32.32 -20.07
C LEU A 435 28.01 -31.74 -20.92
N GLU A 436 27.70 -30.71 -21.67
CA GLU A 436 28.65 -29.94 -22.48
C GLU A 436 28.30 -28.44 -22.39
N ASN A 437 29.31 -27.59 -22.51
CA ASN A 437 29.08 -26.15 -22.62
C ASN A 437 28.21 -25.86 -23.86
N GLU A 438 27.35 -24.84 -23.72
CA GLU A 438 26.40 -24.40 -24.73
C GLU A 438 25.19 -25.34 -24.97
N LYS A 439 25.12 -26.50 -24.34
CA LYS A 439 23.86 -27.25 -24.26
C LYS A 439 22.88 -26.56 -23.33
N GLN A 440 21.62 -26.93 -23.44
CA GLN A 440 20.58 -26.38 -22.60
C GLN A 440 20.24 -27.34 -21.46
N VAL A 441 19.81 -26.74 -20.35
CA VAL A 441 19.24 -27.48 -19.23
C VAL A 441 17.90 -26.87 -18.90
N GLN A 442 16.88 -27.72 -18.93
CA GLN A 442 15.53 -27.35 -18.50
C GLN A 442 15.33 -27.78 -17.06
N ILE A 443 14.78 -26.87 -16.25
CA ILE A 443 14.26 -27.19 -14.93
C ILE A 443 12.87 -26.58 -14.80
N VAL A 444 11.88 -27.42 -14.51
CA VAL A 444 10.45 -27.06 -14.54
C VAL A 444 10.06 -26.53 -15.94
N ASN A 445 9.89 -25.23 -16.10
CA ASN A 445 9.53 -24.60 -17.38
C ASN A 445 10.61 -23.64 -17.89
N ASP A 446 11.67 -23.42 -17.11
CA ASP A 446 12.74 -22.48 -17.47
C ASP A 446 13.89 -23.23 -18.13
N ILE A 447 14.48 -22.61 -19.14
CA ILE A 447 15.59 -23.16 -19.91
C ILE A 447 16.82 -22.29 -19.67
N TYR A 448 17.91 -22.95 -19.31
CA TYR A 448 19.22 -22.36 -19.06
C TYR A 448 20.25 -22.91 -20.02
N ARG A 449 21.24 -22.10 -20.38
CA ARG A 449 22.39 -22.52 -21.20
C ARG A 449 23.59 -22.78 -20.33
N ILE A 450 24.19 -23.97 -20.42
CA ILE A 450 25.40 -24.33 -19.67
C ILE A 450 26.55 -23.44 -20.12
N ARG A 451 27.09 -22.67 -19.18
CA ARG A 451 28.25 -21.80 -19.41
C ARG A 451 29.54 -22.43 -18.89
N THR A 452 29.49 -23.08 -17.75
CA THR A 452 30.67 -23.60 -17.10
C THR A 452 30.41 -24.99 -16.52
N LEU A 453 31.35 -25.88 -16.77
CA LEU A 453 31.45 -27.18 -16.13
C LEU A 453 32.81 -27.26 -15.41
N THR A 454 32.78 -27.53 -14.10
CA THR A 454 33.99 -27.61 -13.27
C THR A 454 33.97 -28.89 -12.47
N ASP A 455 35.02 -29.70 -12.64
CA ASP A 455 35.19 -30.91 -11.85
C ASP A 455 36.04 -30.59 -10.59
N ASN A 456 35.41 -30.69 -9.44
CA ASN A 456 36.02 -30.41 -8.15
C ASN A 456 36.21 -31.69 -7.35
N LYS A 457 37.39 -31.86 -6.74
CA LYS A 457 37.63 -32.92 -5.78
C LYS A 457 37.34 -32.41 -4.38
N SER A 458 36.38 -33.02 -3.70
CA SER A 458 36.07 -32.71 -2.31
C SER A 458 37.11 -33.27 -1.35
N GLU A 459 37.12 -32.77 -0.10
CA GLU A 459 38.09 -33.20 0.93
C GLU A 459 38.02 -34.69 1.24
N ASP A 460 36.86 -35.32 1.08
CA ASP A 460 36.62 -36.76 1.25
C ASP A 460 37.06 -37.60 0.03
N GLY A 461 37.70 -36.97 -0.97
CA GLY A 461 38.22 -37.62 -2.17
C GLY A 461 37.22 -37.87 -3.28
N ARG A 462 35.95 -37.51 -3.12
CA ARG A 462 34.95 -37.63 -4.17
C ARG A 462 35.13 -36.53 -5.22
N VAL A 463 34.92 -36.89 -6.47
CA VAL A 463 34.92 -35.91 -7.57
C VAL A 463 33.49 -35.59 -7.95
N ILE A 464 33.19 -34.30 -8.01
CA ILE A 464 31.86 -33.73 -8.29
C ILE A 464 31.99 -32.77 -9.46
N THR A 465 31.11 -32.90 -10.45
CA THR A 465 30.93 -31.91 -11.52
C THR A 465 29.96 -30.85 -11.03
N GLN A 466 30.42 -29.61 -10.96
CA GLN A 466 29.59 -28.44 -10.72
C GLN A 466 29.22 -27.82 -12.06
N VAL A 467 27.94 -27.55 -12.25
CA VAL A 467 27.36 -26.95 -13.46
C VAL A 467 26.85 -25.55 -13.12
N TYR A 468 27.24 -24.56 -13.92
CA TYR A 468 26.71 -23.22 -13.91
C TYR A 468 26.06 -22.94 -15.26
N ALA A 469 24.81 -22.48 -15.24
CA ALA A 469 24.04 -22.19 -16.43
C ALA A 469 23.28 -20.86 -16.26
N GLU A 470 23.10 -20.13 -17.36
CA GLU A 470 22.40 -18.87 -17.42
C GLU A 470 21.11 -19.02 -18.24
N ALA A 471 20.07 -18.29 -17.87
CA ALA A 471 18.82 -18.30 -18.63
C ALA A 471 19.07 -17.97 -20.10
N VAL A 472 18.44 -18.72 -21.00
CA VAL A 472 18.71 -18.61 -22.45
C VAL A 472 18.42 -17.22 -23.02
N PHE A 473 17.62 -16.39 -22.35
CA PHE A 473 17.40 -15.02 -22.80
C PHE A 473 18.69 -14.15 -22.80
N TYR A 474 19.74 -14.52 -22.03
CA TYR A 474 21.04 -13.85 -22.08
C TYR A 474 21.74 -14.01 -23.43
N ASP A 475 21.35 -15.01 -24.24
CA ASP A 475 21.84 -15.15 -25.61
C ASP A 475 21.48 -13.93 -26.47
N LEU A 476 20.44 -13.20 -26.09
CA LEU A 476 20.07 -11.94 -26.77
C LEU A 476 21.16 -10.86 -26.64
N SER A 477 22.02 -10.92 -25.60
CA SER A 477 23.17 -10.02 -25.45
C SER A 477 24.21 -10.21 -26.56
N PHE A 478 24.21 -11.37 -27.18
CA PHE A 478 25.11 -11.71 -28.30
C PHE A 478 24.39 -11.60 -29.66
N SER A 479 23.13 -11.14 -29.68
CA SER A 479 22.41 -10.93 -30.94
C SER A 479 23.03 -9.81 -31.76
N ALA A 480 22.74 -9.78 -33.07
CA ALA A 480 23.26 -8.74 -33.95
C ALA A 480 22.86 -7.34 -33.50
N GLU A 481 23.78 -6.40 -33.60
CA GLU A 481 23.51 -4.98 -33.37
C GLU A 481 22.38 -4.48 -34.28
N LYS A 482 21.49 -3.66 -33.70
CA LYS A 482 20.38 -3.05 -34.43
C LYS A 482 20.82 -1.68 -34.99
N GLU A 483 20.34 -1.40 -36.18
CA GLU A 483 20.54 -0.06 -36.78
C GLU A 483 19.81 1.01 -35.97
N PRO A 484 20.30 2.26 -36.00
CA PRO A 484 19.59 3.38 -35.39
C PRO A 484 18.14 3.49 -35.88
N MET A 485 17.20 3.74 -34.96
CA MET A 485 15.78 3.90 -35.29
C MET A 485 15.09 4.85 -34.35
N ASP A 486 14.15 5.62 -34.87
CA ASP A 486 13.31 6.54 -34.13
C ASP A 486 11.93 5.91 -33.91
N PHE A 487 11.46 5.96 -32.67
CA PHE A 487 10.12 5.52 -32.26
C PHE A 487 9.32 6.76 -31.84
N ASN A 488 8.23 7.06 -32.54
CA ASN A 488 7.47 8.29 -32.36
C ASN A 488 6.08 8.01 -31.82
N ALA A 489 5.87 8.35 -30.54
CA ALA A 489 4.61 8.12 -29.84
C ALA A 489 4.12 6.65 -29.92
N ASP A 490 5.04 5.71 -29.81
CA ASP A 490 4.80 4.28 -29.85
C ASP A 490 4.59 3.68 -28.47
N THR A 491 3.87 2.57 -28.40
CA THR A 491 3.74 1.73 -27.21
C THR A 491 5.00 0.89 -27.00
N ALA A 492 5.23 0.40 -25.79
CA ALA A 492 6.46 -0.31 -25.42
C ALA A 492 6.72 -1.59 -26.24
N ASP A 493 5.68 -2.22 -26.79
CA ASP A 493 5.79 -3.41 -27.63
C ASP A 493 6.51 -3.16 -28.96
N VAL A 494 6.37 -1.96 -29.55
CA VAL A 494 6.99 -1.62 -30.85
C VAL A 494 8.52 -1.64 -30.80
N PRO A 495 9.19 -0.90 -29.89
CA PRO A 495 10.65 -0.99 -29.76
C PRO A 495 11.12 -2.39 -29.31
N MET A 496 10.30 -3.13 -28.53
CA MET A 496 10.62 -4.50 -28.18
C MET A 496 10.58 -5.44 -29.39
N GLN A 497 9.57 -5.35 -30.24
CA GLN A 497 9.50 -6.11 -31.50
C GLN A 497 10.70 -5.82 -32.39
N TYR A 498 11.09 -4.56 -32.51
CA TYR A 498 12.29 -4.19 -33.26
C TYR A 498 13.56 -4.80 -32.69
N ALA A 499 13.73 -4.75 -31.36
CA ALA A 499 14.89 -5.35 -30.68
C ALA A 499 14.99 -6.86 -30.92
N LEU A 500 13.86 -7.56 -30.97
CA LEU A 500 13.80 -9.01 -31.16
C LEU A 500 13.81 -9.45 -32.63
N LEU A 501 13.71 -8.52 -33.59
CA LEU A 501 13.68 -8.85 -35.00
C LEU A 501 14.91 -9.66 -35.43
N GLY A 502 14.69 -10.84 -36.04
CA GLY A 502 15.77 -11.73 -36.49
C GLY A 502 16.45 -12.56 -35.40
N THR A 503 15.98 -12.50 -34.15
CA THR A 503 16.53 -13.30 -33.04
C THR A 503 15.81 -14.65 -32.84
N GLY A 504 14.64 -14.81 -33.44
CA GLY A 504 13.74 -15.96 -33.18
C GLY A 504 12.87 -15.81 -31.93
N TRP A 505 13.01 -14.72 -31.18
CA TRP A 505 12.21 -14.40 -30.01
C TRP A 505 11.02 -13.50 -30.38
N THR A 506 9.95 -13.60 -29.61
CA THR A 506 8.74 -12.79 -29.78
C THR A 506 8.44 -12.02 -28.52
N VAL A 507 7.80 -10.85 -28.66
CA VAL A 507 7.33 -10.07 -27.53
C VAL A 507 6.15 -10.79 -26.87
N GLY A 508 6.23 -10.98 -25.57
CA GLY A 508 5.12 -11.52 -24.77
C GLY A 508 4.03 -10.48 -24.51
N ASN A 509 3.30 -10.64 -23.40
CA ASN A 509 2.25 -9.71 -23.02
C ASN A 509 2.83 -8.40 -22.48
N VAL A 510 2.53 -7.26 -23.12
CA VAL A 510 2.97 -5.92 -22.71
C VAL A 510 1.78 -5.17 -22.14
N THR A 511 1.80 -4.88 -20.85
CA THR A 511 0.73 -4.16 -20.15
C THR A 511 0.89 -2.63 -20.19
N VAL A 512 2.05 -2.13 -20.61
CA VAL A 512 2.34 -0.69 -20.70
C VAL A 512 1.74 -0.12 -21.97
N THR A 513 0.67 0.65 -21.85
CA THR A 513 -0.04 1.28 -22.98
C THR A 513 0.35 2.74 -23.21
N THR A 514 1.18 3.32 -22.32
CA THR A 514 1.62 4.71 -22.45
C THR A 514 2.55 4.86 -23.66
N LYS A 515 2.16 5.73 -24.59
CA LYS A 515 2.97 6.05 -25.75
C LYS A 515 4.13 6.96 -25.40
N ARG A 516 5.32 6.68 -25.94
CA ARG A 516 6.52 7.48 -25.73
C ARG A 516 7.29 7.65 -27.02
N THR A 517 8.01 8.78 -27.14
CA THR A 517 8.98 9.00 -28.20
C THR A 517 10.36 8.66 -27.67
N TRP A 518 11.08 7.84 -28.41
CA TRP A 518 12.42 7.40 -28.07
C TRP A 518 13.29 7.27 -29.33
N GLN A 519 14.57 7.56 -29.19
CA GLN A 519 15.55 7.48 -30.30
C GLN A 519 16.67 6.51 -29.92
N CYS A 520 16.94 5.58 -30.82
CA CYS A 520 18.16 4.79 -30.80
C CYS A 520 19.14 5.40 -31.82
N THR A 521 20.05 6.26 -31.35
CA THR A 521 20.94 7.06 -32.20
C THR A 521 22.24 6.33 -32.60
N GLU A 522 22.53 5.22 -31.97
CA GLU A 522 23.78 4.44 -32.21
C GLU A 522 23.45 2.97 -32.47
N LYS A 523 24.30 2.29 -33.24
CA LYS A 523 24.29 0.84 -33.34
C LYS A 523 24.56 0.24 -31.96
N LYS A 524 23.61 -0.47 -31.39
CA LYS A 524 23.73 -1.12 -30.06
C LYS A 524 23.07 -2.48 -30.05
N HIS A 525 23.61 -3.35 -29.22
CA HIS A 525 22.84 -4.48 -28.70
C HIS A 525 21.76 -3.87 -27.80
N LEU A 526 20.50 -3.85 -28.25
CA LEU A 526 19.39 -3.21 -27.53
C LEU A 526 19.05 -3.93 -26.21
N ILE A 527 19.71 -5.01 -25.90
CA ILE A 527 19.46 -5.90 -24.75
C ILE A 527 20.74 -6.06 -23.92
N HIS A 528 21.56 -5.00 -23.79
CA HIS A 528 22.74 -5.05 -22.92
C HIS A 528 22.36 -4.67 -21.48
N PRO A 529 22.79 -5.42 -20.45
CA PRO A 529 22.46 -5.18 -19.03
C PRO A 529 22.85 -3.79 -18.52
N SER A 530 23.79 -3.10 -19.16
CA SER A 530 24.25 -1.77 -18.78
C SER A 530 23.53 -0.60 -19.50
N SER A 531 22.60 -0.86 -20.41
CA SER A 531 21.85 0.20 -21.07
C SER A 531 20.70 0.68 -20.19
N ARG A 532 20.48 2.00 -20.09
CA ARG A 532 19.35 2.62 -19.35
C ARG A 532 17.94 2.16 -19.81
N THR A 533 17.87 1.15 -20.66
CA THR A 533 16.66 0.41 -21.06
C THR A 533 16.20 -0.62 -20.01
N GLU A 534 16.88 -0.75 -18.89
CA GLU A 534 16.53 -1.66 -17.78
C GLU A 534 15.10 -1.52 -17.26
N HIS A 535 14.45 -0.38 -17.46
CA HIS A 535 13.05 -0.19 -17.07
C HIS A 535 12.02 -0.78 -18.05
N LEU A 536 12.42 -1.28 -19.20
CA LEU A 536 11.52 -1.82 -20.21
C LEU A 536 11.35 -3.35 -20.12
N TRP A 537 12.25 -4.04 -19.43
CA TRP A 537 12.29 -5.49 -19.38
C TRP A 537 11.91 -6.01 -17.99
N ARG A 538 10.69 -5.76 -17.55
CA ARG A 538 10.11 -6.60 -16.50
C ARG A 538 9.63 -7.88 -17.17
N ARG A 539 10.04 -9.05 -16.63
CA ARG A 539 9.44 -10.33 -17.04
C ARG A 539 7.92 -10.17 -17.04
N PRO A 540 7.20 -10.58 -18.08
CA PRO A 540 5.78 -10.79 -17.90
C PRO A 540 5.61 -11.88 -16.84
N CYS A 541 4.86 -11.59 -15.77
CA CYS A 541 4.37 -12.61 -14.87
C CYS A 541 3.51 -13.57 -15.71
N VAL A 542 3.95 -14.80 -15.85
CA VAL A 542 3.14 -15.91 -16.38
C VAL A 542 2.27 -16.43 -15.26
#